data_9628228c39dc9141a1a4d85f85f4371f
#
_entry.id   9628228c39dc9141a1a4d85f85f4371f
#
_cell.length_a   1.000
_cell.length_b   1.000
_cell.length_c   1.000
_cell.angle_alpha   90.00
_cell.angle_beta   90.00
_cell.angle_gamma   90.00
#
_symmetry.space_group_name_H-M   'P 1'
#
loop_
_entity.id
_entity.type
_entity.pdbx_description
1 polymer ?
#
loop_
_entity_poly.entity_id
_entity_poly.type
_entity_poly.pdbx_seq_one_letter_code
_entity_poly.pdbx_strand_id
1 'polypeptide(L)'
;EFDIGAIPVGQEITVKWRGKPIFIRHRSEEEIAEAESVDVSSLPDPQPDDARVIAGPGGELEKQWLIVVGICTHLGCVPLSYRGEYDGYFCPCHGSVYDTSGRIRKGPAPLNLEVPPYEFVSDTRIKIG
;
A
#
# COMPACT_ATOMS: atom_id res chain seq x y z
N GLU A 1 14.15 -11.89 -1.56
CA GLU A 1 14.14 -10.83 -2.60
C GLU A 1 13.06 -11.11 -3.64
N PHE A 2 12.49 -10.05 -4.17
CA PHE A 2 11.43 -10.15 -5.18
C PHE A 2 11.75 -9.25 -6.36
N ASP A 3 11.55 -9.78 -7.58
CA ASP A 3 11.67 -9.00 -8.80
C ASP A 3 10.34 -8.30 -9.07
N ILE A 4 10.36 -6.97 -9.10
CA ILE A 4 9.16 -6.16 -9.34
C ILE A 4 9.16 -5.51 -10.72
N GLY A 5 10.24 -5.68 -11.49
CA GLY A 5 10.40 -5.02 -12.78
C GLY A 5 9.37 -5.41 -13.84
N ALA A 6 8.74 -6.58 -13.69
CA ALA A 6 7.75 -7.08 -14.64
C ALA A 6 6.31 -6.71 -14.28
N ILE A 7 6.08 -6.02 -13.15
CA ILE A 7 4.72 -5.63 -12.75
C ILE A 7 4.30 -4.37 -13.53
N PRO A 8 3.29 -4.46 -14.41
CA PRO A 8 2.84 -3.30 -15.17
C PRO A 8 2.23 -2.23 -14.27
N VAL A 9 2.26 -0.98 -14.72
CA VAL A 9 1.57 0.13 -14.04
C VAL A 9 0.09 -0.20 -13.91
N GLY A 10 -0.47 0.03 -12.72
CA GLY A 10 -1.87 -0.27 -12.42
C GLY A 10 -2.12 -1.71 -12.00
N GLN A 11 -1.08 -2.52 -11.85
CA GLN A 11 -1.19 -3.92 -11.44
C GLN A 11 -0.56 -4.13 -10.06
N GLU A 12 -0.93 -5.24 -9.45
CA GLU A 12 -0.46 -5.62 -8.12
C GLU A 12 -0.16 -7.11 -8.08
N ILE A 13 0.88 -7.51 -7.35
CA ILE A 13 1.12 -8.91 -7.02
C ILE A 13 1.06 -9.10 -5.52
N THR A 14 0.81 -10.34 -5.11
CA THR A 14 0.83 -10.72 -3.70
C THR A 14 1.98 -11.71 -3.48
N VAL A 15 2.83 -11.42 -2.51
CA VAL A 15 3.91 -12.32 -2.10
C VAL A 15 3.73 -12.68 -0.64
N LYS A 16 4.43 -13.70 -0.17
CA LYS A 16 4.37 -14.13 1.23
C LYS A 16 5.61 -13.72 1.98
N TRP A 17 5.43 -13.17 3.18
CA TRP A 17 6.51 -12.83 4.08
C TRP A 17 6.08 -13.15 5.51
N ARG A 18 6.82 -14.05 6.17
CA ARG A 18 6.51 -14.50 7.53
C ARG A 18 5.06 -14.97 7.70
N GLY A 19 4.55 -15.68 6.69
CA GLY A 19 3.18 -16.19 6.70
C GLY A 19 2.11 -15.15 6.41
N LYS A 20 2.47 -13.91 6.10
CA LYS A 20 1.53 -12.83 5.81
C LYS A 20 1.54 -12.49 4.32
N PRO A 21 0.38 -12.15 3.73
CA PRO A 21 0.35 -11.64 2.36
C PRO A 21 0.88 -10.21 2.33
N ILE A 22 1.76 -9.93 1.37
CA ILE A 22 2.28 -8.60 1.13
C ILE A 22 1.80 -8.19 -0.25
N PHE A 23 1.11 -7.05 -0.34
CA PHE A 23 0.68 -6.47 -1.60
C PHE A 23 1.78 -5.55 -2.14
N ILE A 24 2.21 -5.80 -3.37
CA ILE A 24 3.18 -4.97 -4.08
C ILE A 24 2.43 -4.36 -5.25
N ARG A 25 2.11 -3.09 -5.15
CA ARG A 25 1.26 -2.37 -6.12
C ARG A 25 2.08 -1.35 -6.89
N HIS A 26 2.01 -1.45 -8.22
CA HIS A 26 2.62 -0.47 -9.11
C HIS A 26 1.61 0.63 -9.39
N ARG A 27 1.69 1.71 -8.64
CA ARG A 27 0.72 2.83 -8.74
C ARG A 27 0.96 3.64 -10.01
N SER A 28 -0.14 4.07 -10.64
CA SER A 28 -0.10 5.05 -11.72
C SER A 28 0.15 6.45 -11.15
N GLU A 29 0.50 7.39 -12.02
CA GLU A 29 0.66 8.79 -11.62
C GLU A 29 -0.64 9.37 -11.04
N GLU A 30 -1.80 8.96 -11.58
CA GLU A 30 -3.11 9.38 -11.09
C GLU A 30 -3.38 8.88 -9.68
N GLU A 31 -3.04 7.62 -9.41
CA GLU A 31 -3.19 7.05 -8.07
C GLU A 31 -2.31 7.75 -7.04
N ILE A 32 -1.07 8.07 -7.43
CA ILE A 32 -0.14 8.82 -6.58
C ILE A 32 -0.66 10.23 -6.31
N ALA A 33 -1.09 10.93 -7.36
CA ALA A 33 -1.62 12.28 -7.23
C ALA A 33 -2.85 12.34 -6.34
N GLU A 34 -3.75 11.36 -6.47
CA GLU A 34 -4.94 11.26 -5.62
C GLU A 34 -4.53 11.05 -4.14
N ALA A 35 -3.59 10.17 -3.89
CA ALA A 35 -3.09 9.92 -2.53
C ALA A 35 -2.44 11.17 -1.92
N GLU A 36 -1.71 11.94 -2.72
CA GLU A 36 -1.05 13.16 -2.25
C GLU A 36 -2.00 14.35 -2.06
N SER A 37 -3.16 14.32 -2.71
CA SER A 37 -4.14 15.42 -2.65
C SER A 37 -4.96 15.44 -1.36
N VAL A 38 -4.87 14.41 -0.54
CA VAL A 38 -5.70 14.25 0.66
C VAL A 38 -5.17 15.13 1.80
N ASP A 39 -6.09 15.80 2.50
CA ASP A 39 -5.77 16.51 3.74
C ASP A 39 -5.46 15.47 4.81
N VAL A 40 -4.19 15.36 5.18
CA VAL A 40 -3.70 14.36 6.14
C VAL A 40 -4.40 14.48 7.49
N SER A 41 -4.72 15.71 7.92
CA SER A 41 -5.39 15.93 9.21
C SER A 41 -6.81 15.37 9.26
N SER A 42 -7.42 15.10 8.10
CA SER A 42 -8.76 14.53 8.02
C SER A 42 -8.80 13.01 8.14
N LEU A 43 -7.64 12.36 8.11
CA LEU A 43 -7.54 10.91 8.11
C LEU A 43 -7.70 10.32 9.51
N PRO A 44 -8.40 9.18 9.67
CA PRO A 44 -8.50 8.51 10.97
C PRO A 44 -7.15 8.13 11.57
N ASP A 45 -6.21 7.71 10.73
CA ASP A 45 -4.81 7.44 11.11
C ASP A 45 -3.92 8.37 10.27
N PRO A 46 -3.67 9.60 10.73
CA PRO A 46 -3.03 10.64 9.93
C PRO A 46 -1.59 10.27 9.55
N GLN A 47 -1.36 10.06 8.26
CA GLN A 47 -0.06 9.74 7.72
C GLN A 47 0.03 10.23 6.28
N PRO A 48 1.00 11.07 5.93
CA PRO A 48 1.16 11.49 4.54
C PRO A 48 1.63 10.33 3.67
N ASP A 49 1.32 10.39 2.39
CA ASP A 49 1.74 9.34 1.45
C ASP A 49 3.26 9.14 1.46
N ASP A 50 4.01 10.23 1.52
CA ASP A 50 5.48 10.19 1.54
C ASP A 50 6.05 9.37 2.70
N ALA A 51 5.33 9.25 3.81
CA ALA A 51 5.75 8.46 4.96
C ALA A 51 5.48 6.96 4.77
N ARG A 52 4.80 6.58 3.71
CA ARG A 52 4.40 5.19 3.44
C ARG A 52 5.15 4.56 2.28
N VAL A 53 6.09 5.28 1.70
CA VAL A 53 6.98 4.82 0.64
C VAL A 53 8.42 5.10 1.05
N ILE A 54 9.38 4.47 0.39
CA ILE A 54 10.80 4.63 0.74
C ILE A 54 11.61 5.09 -0.48
N ALA A 55 12.80 5.57 -0.20
CA ALA A 55 13.75 5.95 -1.24
C ALA A 55 14.32 4.72 -1.94
N GLY A 56 14.52 4.83 -3.24
CA GLY A 56 15.20 3.84 -4.06
C GLY A 56 16.71 4.07 -4.09
N PRO A 57 17.42 3.34 -4.97
CA PRO A 57 18.89 3.44 -5.06
C PRO A 57 19.41 4.83 -5.41
N GLY A 58 18.58 5.64 -6.10
CA GLY A 58 18.94 7.03 -6.45
C GLY A 58 18.72 8.04 -5.34
N GLY A 59 18.20 7.63 -4.18
CA GLY A 59 17.93 8.51 -3.05
C GLY A 59 16.59 9.24 -3.11
N GLU A 60 15.82 9.07 -4.17
CA GLU A 60 14.47 9.67 -4.32
C GLU A 60 13.40 8.67 -3.92
N LEU A 61 12.28 9.19 -3.38
CA LEU A 61 11.14 8.34 -3.02
C LEU A 61 10.59 7.63 -4.25
N GLU A 62 10.42 6.33 -4.15
CA GLU A 62 9.84 5.50 -5.20
C GLU A 62 8.33 5.41 -5.01
N LYS A 63 7.63 6.50 -5.31
CA LYS A 63 6.19 6.66 -5.05
C LYS A 63 5.31 5.71 -5.86
N GLN A 64 5.79 5.21 -6.99
CA GLN A 64 5.08 4.25 -7.82
C GLN A 64 4.92 2.89 -7.14
N TRP A 65 5.72 2.61 -6.12
CA TRP A 65 5.66 1.33 -5.42
C TRP A 65 5.03 1.48 -4.05
N LEU A 66 3.78 1.00 -3.91
CA LEU A 66 3.13 0.86 -2.62
C LEU A 66 3.24 -0.59 -2.18
N ILE A 67 3.86 -0.80 -1.04
CA ILE A 67 4.10 -2.13 -0.48
C ILE A 67 3.51 -2.15 0.92
N VAL A 68 2.47 -2.96 1.12
CA VAL A 68 1.73 -3.02 2.38
C VAL A 68 1.42 -4.46 2.75
N VAL A 69 1.27 -4.71 4.04
CA VAL A 69 0.79 -5.99 4.54
C VAL A 69 -0.71 -6.08 4.23
N GLY A 70 -1.11 -7.11 3.50
CA GLY A 70 -2.50 -7.31 3.06
C GLY A 70 -3.38 -7.92 4.15
N ILE A 71 -3.40 -7.29 5.32
CA ILE A 71 -4.21 -7.73 6.46
C ILE A 71 -4.94 -6.53 7.03
N CYS A 72 -6.28 -6.60 7.00
CA CYS A 72 -7.13 -5.56 7.55
C CYS A 72 -6.82 -5.36 9.03
N THR A 73 -6.60 -4.11 9.43
CA THR A 73 -6.20 -3.77 10.80
C THR A 73 -7.34 -3.87 11.82
N HIS A 74 -8.54 -4.23 11.38
CA HIS A 74 -9.67 -4.47 12.30
C HIS A 74 -9.58 -5.86 12.92
N LEU A 75 -9.83 -6.94 12.14
CA LEU A 75 -9.85 -8.31 12.65
C LEU A 75 -9.03 -9.31 11.81
N GLY A 76 -8.16 -8.81 10.95
CA GLY A 76 -7.19 -9.67 10.25
C GLY A 76 -7.65 -10.30 8.95
N CYS A 77 -8.78 -9.89 8.37
CA CYS A 77 -9.20 -10.35 7.05
C CYS A 77 -8.27 -9.79 5.96
N VAL A 78 -8.15 -10.50 4.84
CA VAL A 78 -7.39 -10.03 3.70
C VAL A 78 -8.30 -9.14 2.84
N PRO A 79 -7.98 -7.84 2.67
CA PRO A 79 -8.80 -6.96 1.87
C PRO A 79 -8.67 -7.24 0.37
N LEU A 80 -9.67 -6.80 -0.39
CA LEU A 80 -9.69 -6.92 -1.84
C LEU A 80 -9.06 -5.69 -2.47
N SER A 81 -8.11 -5.91 -3.39
CA SER A 81 -7.41 -4.84 -4.08
C SER A 81 -8.26 -4.23 -5.18
N TYR A 82 -8.07 -2.92 -5.43
CA TYR A 82 -8.80 -2.15 -6.45
C TYR A 82 -10.31 -2.17 -6.26
N ARG A 83 -10.75 -2.26 -5.03
CA ARG A 83 -12.17 -2.26 -4.66
C ARG A 83 -12.44 -1.15 -3.65
N GLY A 84 -13.71 -0.78 -3.55
CA GLY A 84 -14.15 0.31 -2.69
C GLY A 84 -14.12 1.65 -3.43
N GLU A 85 -14.63 2.68 -2.76
CA GLU A 85 -14.85 3.99 -3.38
C GLU A 85 -13.58 4.80 -3.66
N TYR A 86 -12.43 4.35 -3.12
CA TYR A 86 -11.14 5.03 -3.33
C TYR A 86 -10.20 4.25 -4.24
N ASP A 87 -10.67 3.17 -4.87
CA ASP A 87 -9.86 2.29 -5.73
C ASP A 87 -8.59 1.76 -5.06
N GLY A 88 -8.58 1.77 -3.73
CA GLY A 88 -7.50 1.22 -2.93
C GLY A 88 -7.78 -0.22 -2.55
N TYR A 89 -8.33 -0.43 -1.34
CA TYR A 89 -8.64 -1.76 -0.83
C TYR A 89 -9.98 -1.73 -0.10
N PHE A 90 -10.67 -2.84 -0.16
CA PHE A 90 -11.95 -3.02 0.54
C PHE A 90 -11.93 -4.32 1.32
N CYS A 91 -12.20 -4.25 2.62
CA CYS A 91 -12.31 -5.45 3.47
C CYS A 91 -13.77 -5.88 3.56
N PRO A 92 -14.13 -7.04 2.96
CA PRO A 92 -15.52 -7.48 2.93
C PRO A 92 -16.05 -7.98 4.28
N CYS A 93 -15.16 -8.24 5.24
CA CYS A 93 -15.58 -8.77 6.55
C CYS A 93 -16.45 -7.79 7.32
N HIS A 94 -16.05 -6.51 7.37
CA HIS A 94 -16.78 -5.49 8.14
C HIS A 94 -16.85 -4.14 7.40
N GLY A 95 -16.49 -4.10 6.13
CA GLY A 95 -16.67 -2.92 5.29
C GLY A 95 -15.62 -1.83 5.40
N SER A 96 -14.45 -2.11 5.97
CA SER A 96 -13.35 -1.13 6.00
C SER A 96 -12.86 -0.81 4.59
N VAL A 97 -12.65 0.48 4.32
CA VAL A 97 -12.24 0.99 3.00
C VAL A 97 -10.93 1.75 3.13
N TYR A 98 -9.96 1.39 2.31
CA TYR A 98 -8.64 2.01 2.27
C TYR A 98 -8.41 2.70 0.92
N ASP A 99 -7.58 3.73 0.90
CA ASP A 99 -7.25 4.45 -0.32
C ASP A 99 -6.04 3.84 -1.06
N THR A 100 -5.57 4.53 -2.10
CA THR A 100 -4.44 4.08 -2.93
C THR A 100 -3.09 4.15 -2.22
N SER A 101 -3.05 4.66 -1.00
CA SER A 101 -1.88 4.61 -0.11
C SER A 101 -2.03 3.55 0.99
N GLY A 102 -3.16 2.82 1.00
CA GLY A 102 -3.46 1.87 2.06
C GLY A 102 -3.88 2.52 3.37
N ARG A 103 -4.31 3.79 3.35
CA ARG A 103 -4.78 4.50 4.55
C ARG A 103 -6.26 4.25 4.75
N ILE A 104 -6.63 4.01 6.01
CA ILE A 104 -8.04 3.80 6.36
C ILE A 104 -8.84 5.09 6.12
N ARG A 105 -9.96 4.96 5.45
CA ARG A 105 -10.84 6.07 5.11
C ARG A 105 -12.21 5.92 5.75
N LYS A 106 -12.76 4.71 5.78
CA LYS A 106 -14.08 4.41 6.34
C LYS A 106 -14.11 3.01 6.93
N GLY A 107 -15.00 2.81 7.88
CA GLY A 107 -15.23 1.51 8.49
C GLY A 107 -14.52 1.35 9.82
N PRO A 108 -14.60 0.15 10.42
CA PRO A 108 -14.15 -0.07 11.79
C PRO A 108 -12.65 -0.21 11.98
N ALA A 109 -11.87 -0.39 10.91
CA ALA A 109 -10.42 -0.55 11.04
C ALA A 109 -9.80 0.70 11.66
N PRO A 110 -8.97 0.56 12.72
CA PRO A 110 -8.43 1.71 13.43
C PRO A 110 -7.16 2.30 12.81
N LEU A 111 -6.44 1.53 12.01
CA LEU A 111 -5.12 1.90 11.50
C LEU A 111 -5.02 1.67 10.00
N ASN A 112 -4.08 2.38 9.37
CA ASN A 112 -3.70 2.15 7.98
C ASN A 112 -3.13 0.74 7.82
N LEU A 113 -3.14 0.20 6.60
CA LEU A 113 -2.45 -1.05 6.32
C LEU A 113 -0.97 -0.86 6.63
N GLU A 114 -0.38 -1.84 7.31
CA GLU A 114 1.01 -1.77 7.73
C GLU A 114 1.97 -1.74 6.53
N VAL A 115 2.96 -0.86 6.57
CA VAL A 115 4.09 -0.89 5.64
C VAL A 115 5.16 -1.77 6.26
N PRO A 116 5.50 -2.92 5.66
CA PRO A 116 6.54 -3.78 6.22
C PRO A 116 7.93 -3.15 6.03
N PRO A 117 8.94 -3.57 6.80
CA PRO A 117 10.30 -3.14 6.52
C PRO A 117 10.76 -3.73 5.18
N TYR A 118 11.21 -2.88 4.26
CA TYR A 118 11.75 -3.32 2.98
C TYR A 118 12.76 -2.32 2.45
N GLU A 119 13.57 -2.75 1.49
CA GLU A 119 14.54 -1.89 0.83
C GLU A 119 14.66 -2.27 -0.64
N PHE A 120 15.10 -1.32 -1.46
CA PHE A 120 15.43 -1.58 -2.86
C PHE A 120 16.88 -2.06 -2.94
N VAL A 121 17.09 -3.24 -3.50
CA VAL A 121 18.44 -3.76 -3.77
C VAL A 121 18.90 -3.38 -5.19
N SER A 122 17.95 -2.98 -6.04
CA SER A 122 18.17 -2.39 -7.36
C SER A 122 16.88 -1.67 -7.77
N ASP A 123 16.86 -1.07 -8.96
CA ASP A 123 15.64 -0.40 -9.48
C ASP A 123 14.47 -1.38 -9.67
N THR A 124 14.76 -2.67 -9.82
CA THR A 124 13.76 -3.68 -10.16
C THR A 124 13.62 -4.79 -9.11
N ARG A 125 14.35 -4.71 -8.00
CA ARG A 125 14.32 -5.75 -6.97
C ARG A 125 14.21 -5.15 -5.59
N ILE A 126 13.37 -5.78 -4.75
CA ILE A 126 13.22 -5.40 -3.35
C ILE A 126 13.52 -6.59 -2.44
N LYS A 127 13.91 -6.27 -1.22
CA LYS A 127 14.08 -7.23 -0.12
C LYS A 127 13.15 -6.79 1.00
N ILE A 128 12.30 -7.70 1.49
CA ILE A 128 11.40 -7.46 2.62
C ILE A 128 12.01 -8.09 3.88
N GLY A 129 12.07 -7.31 4.93
CA GLY A 129 12.60 -7.75 6.23
C GLY A 129 13.96 -7.27 6.61
#